data_f2db450a4f360d0bccd64b7653be8ccc
#
_entry.id   f2db450a4f360d0bccd64b7653be8ccc
#
_cell.length_a   1.000
_cell.length_b   1.000
_cell.length_c   1.000
_cell.angle_alpha   90.00
_cell.angle_beta   90.00
_cell.angle_gamma   90.00
#
_symmetry.space_group_name_H-M   'P 1'
#
loop_
_entity.id
_entity.type
_entity.pdbx_description
1 polymer ?
#
loop_
_entity_poly.entity_id
_entity_poly.type
_entity_poly.pdbx_seq_one_letter_code
_entity_poly.pdbx_strand_id
1 'polypeptide(L)'
;MFAQLGYYICVPFAWLTRLFYTWTGSYGVALILFTLIVKLVLLPFQLKSKKSMLRMGRMNSKVQEIQKKYANNKEKQQQEIADLYAREGVNPMSGCLWSFLPFPILIALYYIIRTPLRYFMSLSNEVIAKITELAVSLGYVSGASGQASAYDQIYLAKFIHDNWSSFEGKFDGLIDLNYTFLSMDLSAVPKDLFSQFPSGGWPFIGIMLMPLISAALQFLMTRISMKTNGNSNMNGSSKAMLYMMPLMTVWMGYILPAALCVYWIANAAFSCIQEQVLNKHFSKVLDREETDKERQKREARYAKMQAARENYNRQLEQQAQSKGGKKPQPQPKKKKTGESTTEAGKVGNRPYARGRAYREEHYDE
;
A
#
# COMPACT_ATOMS: atom_id res chain seq x y z
N MET A 1 16.99 -6.20 13.76
CA MET A 1 15.67 -5.85 14.33
C MET A 1 14.57 -5.84 13.27
N PHE A 2 14.64 -5.04 12.19
CA PHE A 2 13.57 -5.00 11.15
C PHE A 2 13.37 -6.32 10.40
N ALA A 3 14.43 -7.06 10.09
CA ALA A 3 14.35 -8.36 9.43
C ALA A 3 13.64 -9.43 10.29
N GLN A 4 13.88 -9.42 11.59
CA GLN A 4 13.20 -10.32 12.52
C GLN A 4 11.72 -9.97 12.67
N LEU A 5 11.39 -8.68 12.79
CA LEU A 5 10.00 -8.22 12.85
C LEU A 5 9.24 -8.61 11.56
N GLY A 6 9.89 -8.47 10.39
CA GLY A 6 9.34 -8.90 9.11
C GLY A 6 9.06 -10.41 9.08
N TYR A 7 9.95 -11.21 9.64
CA TYR A 7 9.76 -12.66 9.74
C TYR A 7 8.51 -13.01 10.54
N TYR A 8 8.36 -12.46 11.76
CA TYR A 8 7.20 -12.74 12.61
C TYR A 8 5.86 -12.32 11.98
N ILE A 9 5.86 -11.26 11.18
CA ILE A 9 4.67 -10.85 10.44
C ILE A 9 4.36 -11.85 9.32
N CYS A 10 5.37 -12.41 8.65
CA CYS A 10 5.16 -13.39 7.58
C CYS A 10 4.65 -14.74 8.07
N VAL A 11 5.03 -15.19 9.28
CA VAL A 11 4.70 -16.53 9.81
C VAL A 11 3.20 -16.86 9.76
N PRO A 12 2.29 -16.05 10.32
CA PRO A 12 0.85 -16.37 10.30
C PRO A 12 0.29 -16.40 8.88
N PHE A 13 0.75 -15.53 8.00
CA PHE A 13 0.30 -15.49 6.61
C PHE A 13 0.84 -16.67 5.80
N ALA A 14 2.09 -17.06 6.05
CA ALA A 14 2.70 -18.22 5.45
C ALA A 14 1.99 -19.51 5.88
N TRP A 15 1.72 -19.64 7.17
CA TRP A 15 0.97 -20.78 7.71
C TRP A 15 -0.43 -20.89 7.07
N LEU A 16 -1.15 -19.76 6.96
CA LEU A 16 -2.47 -19.73 6.34
C LEU A 16 -2.44 -20.11 4.86
N THR A 17 -1.46 -19.57 4.11
CA THR A 17 -1.30 -19.90 2.68
C THR A 17 -0.94 -21.37 2.51
N ARG A 18 -0.06 -21.92 3.34
CA ARG A 18 0.31 -23.33 3.35
C ARG A 18 -0.88 -24.23 3.67
N LEU A 19 -1.69 -23.86 4.67
CA LEU A 19 -2.91 -24.60 5.04
C LEU A 19 -3.86 -24.73 3.84
N PHE A 20 -4.10 -23.64 3.10
CA PHE A 20 -4.95 -23.68 1.92
C PHE A 20 -4.30 -24.47 0.78
N TYR A 21 -2.99 -24.40 0.63
CA TYR A 21 -2.29 -25.20 -0.36
C TYR A 21 -2.40 -26.70 -0.08
N THR A 22 -2.22 -27.12 1.17
CA THR A 22 -2.37 -28.55 1.55
C THR A 22 -3.80 -29.06 1.37
N TRP A 23 -4.82 -28.20 1.49
CA TRP A 23 -6.22 -28.60 1.26
C TRP A 23 -6.59 -28.65 -0.22
N THR A 24 -6.05 -27.77 -1.03
CA THR A 24 -6.51 -27.59 -2.42
C THR A 24 -5.56 -28.18 -3.45
N GLY A 25 -4.31 -28.43 -3.09
CA GLY A 25 -3.26 -28.86 -4.00
C GLY A 25 -2.87 -27.82 -5.07
N SER A 26 -3.45 -26.61 -5.01
CA SER A 26 -3.24 -25.55 -6.00
C SER A 26 -2.77 -24.26 -5.37
N TYR A 27 -1.60 -23.78 -5.78
CA TYR A 27 -1.04 -22.54 -5.25
C TYR A 27 -1.87 -21.30 -5.58
N GLY A 28 -2.43 -21.23 -6.80
CA GLY A 28 -3.31 -20.14 -7.20
C GLY A 28 -4.59 -20.09 -6.39
N VAL A 29 -5.24 -21.25 -6.14
CA VAL A 29 -6.44 -21.33 -5.30
C VAL A 29 -6.10 -20.95 -3.85
N ALA A 30 -4.98 -21.41 -3.33
CA ALA A 30 -4.51 -21.05 -1.99
C ALA A 30 -4.35 -19.53 -1.82
N LEU A 31 -3.79 -18.83 -2.82
CA LEU A 31 -3.67 -17.36 -2.82
C LEU A 31 -5.03 -16.65 -2.87
N ILE A 32 -6.00 -17.19 -3.62
CA ILE A 32 -7.36 -16.63 -3.68
C ILE A 32 -8.05 -16.79 -2.32
N LEU A 33 -7.99 -17.98 -1.70
CA LEU A 33 -8.56 -18.24 -0.38
C LEU A 33 -7.89 -17.41 0.70
N PHE A 34 -6.57 -17.32 0.68
CA PHE A 34 -5.81 -16.43 1.54
C PHE A 34 -6.32 -14.99 1.44
N THR A 35 -6.48 -14.48 0.21
CA THR A 35 -6.98 -13.13 -0.02
C THR A 35 -8.38 -12.92 0.55
N LEU A 36 -9.26 -13.91 0.39
CA LEU A 36 -10.61 -13.87 0.95
C LEU A 36 -10.60 -13.78 2.47
N ILE A 37 -9.82 -14.65 3.14
CA ILE A 37 -9.75 -14.65 4.61
C ILE A 37 -9.16 -13.34 5.13
N VAL A 38 -8.09 -12.84 4.53
CA VAL A 38 -7.51 -11.54 4.88
C VAL A 38 -8.55 -10.42 4.73
N LYS A 39 -9.33 -10.43 3.67
CA LYS A 39 -10.42 -9.47 3.46
C LYS A 39 -11.48 -9.54 4.56
N LEU A 40 -11.87 -10.74 4.96
CA LEU A 40 -12.85 -10.95 6.04
C LEU A 40 -12.31 -10.47 7.39
N VAL A 41 -11.05 -10.76 7.70
CA VAL A 41 -10.39 -10.28 8.94
C VAL A 41 -10.28 -8.75 8.96
N LEU A 42 -10.00 -8.13 7.81
CA LEU A 42 -9.91 -6.68 7.69
C LEU A 42 -11.26 -5.97 7.54
N LEU A 43 -12.35 -6.71 7.35
CA LEU A 43 -13.68 -6.16 7.11
C LEU A 43 -14.12 -5.14 8.16
N PRO A 44 -14.01 -5.38 9.50
CA PRO A 44 -14.44 -4.39 10.51
C PRO A 44 -13.70 -3.06 10.41
N PHE A 45 -12.43 -3.08 10.01
CA PHE A 45 -11.64 -1.86 9.80
C PHE A 45 -12.09 -1.14 8.52
N GLN A 46 -12.35 -1.88 7.46
CA GLN A 46 -12.82 -1.33 6.19
C GLN A 46 -14.23 -0.74 6.31
N LEU A 47 -15.10 -1.30 7.14
CA LEU A 47 -16.41 -0.72 7.47
C LEU A 47 -16.28 0.69 8.08
N LYS A 48 -15.36 0.86 9.04
CA LYS A 48 -15.10 2.17 9.68
C LYS A 48 -14.55 3.18 8.66
N SER A 49 -13.58 2.74 7.84
CA SER A 49 -13.02 3.55 6.76
C SER A 49 -14.09 4.01 5.78
N LYS A 50 -14.90 3.08 5.28
CA LYS A 50 -15.98 3.35 4.31
C LYS A 50 -16.98 4.36 4.86
N LYS A 51 -17.43 4.19 6.10
CA LYS A 51 -18.34 5.13 6.75
C LYS A 51 -17.75 6.56 6.81
N SER A 52 -16.47 6.67 7.16
CA SER A 52 -15.75 7.96 7.19
C SER A 52 -15.64 8.59 5.80
N MET A 53 -15.28 7.79 4.79
CA MET A 53 -15.15 8.26 3.40
C MET A 53 -16.48 8.74 2.81
N LEU A 54 -17.58 8.03 3.08
CA LEU A 54 -18.92 8.45 2.64
C LEU A 54 -19.37 9.76 3.29
N ARG A 55 -19.12 9.94 4.60
CA ARG A 55 -19.37 11.22 5.29
C ARG A 55 -18.57 12.36 4.67
N MET A 56 -17.29 12.11 4.38
CA MET A 56 -16.42 13.09 3.73
C MET A 56 -16.90 13.44 2.32
N GLY A 57 -17.35 12.45 1.56
CA GLY A 57 -17.90 12.63 0.21
C GLY A 57 -19.14 13.53 0.18
N ARG A 58 -20.01 13.43 1.19
CA ARG A 58 -21.21 14.30 1.33
C ARG A 58 -20.86 15.77 1.56
N MET A 59 -19.67 16.06 2.10
CA MET A 59 -19.22 17.44 2.33
C MET A 59 -18.45 18.03 1.14
N ASN A 60 -18.25 17.25 0.08
CA ASN A 60 -17.40 17.65 -1.04
C ASN A 60 -17.91 18.91 -1.75
N SER A 61 -19.25 19.11 -1.84
CA SER A 61 -19.86 20.34 -2.35
C SER A 61 -19.49 21.57 -1.51
N LYS A 62 -19.63 21.46 -0.19
CA LYS A 62 -19.26 22.54 0.74
C LYS A 62 -17.74 22.86 0.68
N VAL A 63 -16.92 21.83 0.56
CA VAL A 63 -15.45 22.01 0.38
C VAL A 63 -15.16 22.77 -0.92
N GLN A 64 -15.83 22.44 -2.02
CA GLN A 64 -15.66 23.16 -3.30
C GLN A 64 -16.11 24.61 -3.24
N GLU A 65 -17.21 24.91 -2.53
CA GLU A 65 -17.64 26.28 -2.28
C GLU A 65 -16.59 27.10 -1.52
N ILE A 66 -16.01 26.52 -0.45
CA ILE A 66 -14.90 27.14 0.29
C ILE A 66 -13.68 27.34 -0.63
N GLN A 67 -13.35 26.36 -1.45
CA GLN A 67 -12.24 26.45 -2.39
C GLN A 67 -12.42 27.57 -3.42
N LYS A 68 -13.63 27.73 -3.95
CA LYS A 68 -13.98 28.84 -4.86
C LYS A 68 -13.96 30.19 -4.15
N LYS A 69 -14.56 30.27 -2.96
CA LYS A 69 -14.67 31.52 -2.18
C LYS A 69 -13.30 32.06 -1.77
N TYR A 70 -12.37 31.20 -1.43
CA TYR A 70 -11.02 31.58 -0.96
C TYR A 70 -9.92 31.19 -1.96
N ALA A 71 -10.21 31.24 -3.28
CA ALA A 71 -9.27 30.83 -4.32
C ALA A 71 -7.92 31.57 -4.23
N ASN A 72 -7.94 32.85 -3.85
CA ASN A 72 -6.77 33.72 -3.76
C ASN A 72 -6.07 33.68 -2.38
N ASN A 73 -6.61 32.96 -1.40
CA ASN A 73 -6.02 32.86 -0.06
C ASN A 73 -6.01 31.41 0.42
N LYS A 74 -4.92 30.71 0.11
CA LYS A 74 -4.76 29.27 0.41
C LYS A 74 -4.75 28.97 1.91
N GLU A 75 -4.22 29.88 2.75
CA GLU A 75 -4.20 29.65 4.20
C GLU A 75 -5.62 29.70 4.78
N LYS A 76 -6.41 30.72 4.41
CA LYS A 76 -7.80 30.84 4.84
C LYS A 76 -8.66 29.70 4.29
N GLN A 77 -8.41 29.28 3.04
CA GLN A 77 -9.07 28.12 2.44
C GLN A 77 -8.82 26.84 3.26
N GLN A 78 -7.57 26.53 3.62
CA GLN A 78 -7.23 25.38 4.43
C GLN A 78 -7.84 25.44 5.83
N GLN A 79 -7.85 26.62 6.42
CA GLN A 79 -8.43 26.86 7.74
C GLN A 79 -9.93 26.60 7.74
N GLU A 80 -10.66 27.16 6.79
CA GLU A 80 -12.12 26.98 6.68
C GLU A 80 -12.51 25.52 6.35
N ILE A 81 -11.72 24.84 5.54
CA ILE A 81 -11.92 23.39 5.27
C ILE A 81 -11.67 22.58 6.56
N ALA A 82 -10.63 22.89 7.32
CA ALA A 82 -10.36 22.23 8.60
C ALA A 82 -11.48 22.46 9.60
N ASP A 83 -11.98 23.69 9.69
CA ASP A 83 -13.10 24.06 10.57
C ASP A 83 -14.41 23.37 10.13
N LEU A 84 -14.66 23.24 8.83
CA LEU A 84 -15.78 22.45 8.30
C LEU A 84 -15.71 20.98 8.75
N TYR A 85 -14.57 20.31 8.56
CA TYR A 85 -14.39 18.94 9.00
C TYR A 85 -14.53 18.77 10.51
N ALA A 86 -14.07 19.77 11.27
CA ALA A 86 -14.19 19.81 12.71
C ALA A 86 -15.65 19.93 13.18
N ARG A 87 -16.43 20.83 12.58
CA ARG A 87 -17.87 20.99 12.87
C ARG A 87 -18.65 19.71 12.60
N GLU A 88 -18.36 19.07 11.47
CA GLU A 88 -19.05 17.84 11.07
C GLU A 88 -18.49 16.60 11.80
N GLY A 89 -17.48 16.76 12.65
CA GLY A 89 -16.88 15.66 13.43
C GLY A 89 -16.21 14.59 12.58
N VAL A 90 -15.73 14.97 11.39
CA VAL A 90 -15.06 14.08 10.44
C VAL A 90 -13.56 14.36 10.45
N ASN A 91 -12.77 13.31 10.59
CA ASN A 91 -11.31 13.40 10.50
C ASN A 91 -10.84 12.91 9.14
N PRO A 92 -10.31 13.77 8.25
CA PRO A 92 -9.84 13.37 6.92
C PRO A 92 -8.70 12.36 6.96
N MET A 93 -7.88 12.38 8.02
CA MET A 93 -6.77 11.44 8.20
C MET A 93 -7.25 10.02 8.55
N SER A 94 -8.42 9.86 9.17
CA SER A 94 -8.91 8.54 9.55
C SER A 94 -9.25 7.65 8.36
N GLY A 95 -9.66 8.24 7.24
CA GLY A 95 -9.95 7.50 6.00
C GLY A 95 -8.69 6.96 5.33
N CYS A 96 -7.63 7.76 5.25
CA CYS A 96 -6.40 7.36 4.58
C CYS A 96 -5.54 6.39 5.42
N LEU A 97 -5.54 6.51 6.76
CA LEU A 97 -4.76 5.63 7.63
C LEU A 97 -5.12 4.14 7.41
N TRP A 98 -6.40 3.84 7.29
CA TRP A 98 -6.87 2.47 7.05
C TRP A 98 -6.54 1.96 5.64
N SER A 99 -6.26 2.83 4.69
CA SER A 99 -5.83 2.45 3.33
C SER A 99 -4.40 1.90 3.32
N PHE A 100 -3.58 2.19 4.34
CA PHE A 100 -2.23 1.65 4.48
C PHE A 100 -2.18 0.26 5.14
N LEU A 101 -3.29 -0.18 5.76
CA LEU A 101 -3.35 -1.47 6.46
C LEU A 101 -3.04 -2.70 5.57
N PRO A 102 -3.39 -2.74 4.28
CA PRO A 102 -3.01 -3.85 3.39
C PRO A 102 -1.52 -3.92 3.04
N PHE A 103 -0.73 -2.84 3.19
CA PHE A 103 0.68 -2.83 2.77
C PHE A 103 1.57 -3.83 3.51
N PRO A 104 1.52 -3.95 4.86
CA PRO A 104 2.28 -4.98 5.56
C PRO A 104 1.96 -6.39 5.09
N ILE A 105 0.69 -6.65 4.74
CA ILE A 105 0.22 -7.95 4.25
C ILE A 105 0.78 -8.22 2.84
N LEU A 106 0.76 -7.21 1.97
CA LEU A 106 1.34 -7.30 0.64
C LEU A 106 2.86 -7.58 0.70
N ILE A 107 3.57 -6.90 1.59
CA ILE A 107 5.00 -7.11 1.80
C ILE A 107 5.25 -8.55 2.31
N ALA A 108 4.46 -9.02 3.28
CA ALA A 108 4.57 -10.38 3.79
C ALA A 108 4.31 -11.41 2.69
N LEU A 109 3.24 -11.22 1.89
CA LEU A 109 2.91 -12.11 0.78
C LEU A 109 4.01 -12.11 -0.29
N TYR A 110 4.60 -10.95 -0.59
CA TYR A 110 5.74 -10.86 -1.50
C TYR A 110 6.93 -11.70 -1.02
N TYR A 111 7.26 -11.65 0.28
CA TYR A 111 8.33 -12.49 0.84
C TYR A 111 7.98 -13.98 0.81
N ILE A 112 6.73 -14.36 1.11
CA ILE A 112 6.25 -15.75 1.05
C ILE A 112 6.38 -16.32 -0.36
N ILE A 113 6.02 -15.52 -1.37
CA ILE A 113 6.10 -15.91 -2.78
C ILE A 113 7.56 -15.95 -3.24
N ARG A 114 8.35 -14.94 -2.92
CA ARG A 114 9.73 -14.77 -3.37
C ARG A 114 10.69 -15.79 -2.77
N THR A 115 10.47 -16.14 -1.51
CA THR A 115 11.36 -17.03 -0.75
C THR A 115 10.56 -18.17 -0.11
N PRO A 116 10.02 -19.09 -0.94
CA PRO A 116 9.06 -20.10 -0.49
C PRO A 116 9.67 -21.11 0.49
N LEU A 117 10.91 -21.53 0.31
CA LEU A 117 11.56 -22.46 1.23
C LEU A 117 11.66 -21.86 2.64
N ARG A 118 12.02 -20.57 2.72
CA ARG A 118 12.24 -19.88 3.99
C ARG A 118 10.93 -19.54 4.70
N TYR A 119 9.96 -18.95 3.99
CA TYR A 119 8.74 -18.43 4.61
C TYR A 119 7.55 -19.37 4.46
N PHE A 120 7.27 -19.87 3.26
CA PHE A 120 6.13 -20.77 3.05
C PHE A 120 6.33 -22.12 3.70
N MET A 121 7.51 -22.75 3.53
CA MET A 121 7.85 -24.05 4.13
C MET A 121 8.45 -23.91 5.54
N SER A 122 8.86 -22.71 5.96
CA SER A 122 9.48 -22.42 7.26
C SER A 122 10.80 -23.16 7.52
N LEU A 123 11.58 -23.46 6.47
CA LEU A 123 12.85 -24.16 6.59
C LEU A 123 13.96 -23.27 7.15
N SER A 124 14.91 -23.85 7.89
CA SER A 124 16.10 -23.14 8.34
C SER A 124 17.07 -22.89 7.19
N ASN A 125 17.93 -21.87 7.33
CA ASN A 125 18.94 -21.59 6.30
C ASN A 125 19.90 -22.78 6.07
N GLU A 126 20.18 -23.55 7.12
CA GLU A 126 21.02 -24.75 7.04
C GLU A 126 20.38 -25.85 6.19
N VAL A 127 19.07 -26.08 6.39
CA VAL A 127 18.31 -27.05 5.59
C VAL A 127 18.22 -26.57 4.13
N ILE A 128 17.96 -25.29 3.90
CA ILE A 128 17.92 -24.71 2.55
C ILE A 128 19.28 -24.88 1.85
N ALA A 129 20.41 -24.69 2.57
CA ALA A 129 21.74 -24.89 1.99
C ALA A 129 21.95 -26.35 1.56
N LYS A 130 21.58 -27.33 2.40
CA LYS A 130 21.66 -28.76 2.06
C LYS A 130 20.76 -29.14 0.87
N ILE A 131 19.54 -28.57 0.82
CA ILE A 131 18.64 -28.76 -0.33
C ILE A 131 19.26 -28.19 -1.60
N THR A 132 19.88 -27.01 -1.52
CA THR A 132 20.53 -26.37 -2.66
C THR A 132 21.73 -27.18 -3.13
N GLU A 133 22.54 -27.72 -2.21
CA GLU A 133 23.67 -28.61 -2.54
C GLU A 133 23.21 -29.88 -3.28
N LEU A 134 22.16 -30.54 -2.79
CA LEU A 134 21.55 -31.67 -3.47
C LEU A 134 21.00 -31.27 -4.85
N ALA A 135 20.32 -30.14 -4.96
CA ALA A 135 19.78 -29.64 -6.23
C ALA A 135 20.91 -29.41 -7.25
N VAL A 136 22.01 -28.78 -6.82
CA VAL A 136 23.19 -28.52 -7.67
C VAL A 136 23.82 -29.89 -8.14
N SER A 137 23.89 -30.87 -7.28
CA SER A 137 24.37 -32.20 -7.66
C SER A 137 23.47 -32.89 -8.70
N LEU A 138 22.19 -32.51 -8.74
CA LEU A 138 21.20 -33.00 -9.73
C LEU A 138 21.11 -32.12 -10.99
N GLY A 139 21.96 -31.08 -11.10
CA GLY A 139 22.03 -30.23 -12.28
C GLY A 139 21.32 -28.89 -12.15
N TYR A 140 20.84 -28.51 -10.95
CA TYR A 140 20.33 -27.16 -10.72
C TYR A 140 21.46 -26.13 -10.84
N VAL A 141 21.23 -25.11 -11.66
CA VAL A 141 22.17 -23.97 -11.81
C VAL A 141 21.54 -22.74 -11.22
N SER A 142 22.06 -22.31 -10.08
CA SER A 142 21.66 -21.03 -9.47
C SER A 142 22.00 -19.89 -10.41
N GLY A 143 21.04 -19.02 -10.67
CA GLY A 143 21.25 -17.87 -11.55
C GLY A 143 21.23 -18.15 -13.05
N ALA A 144 20.86 -19.33 -13.51
CA ALA A 144 20.78 -19.67 -14.92
C ALA A 144 19.89 -18.76 -15.78
N SER A 145 18.95 -18.04 -15.14
CA SER A 145 18.04 -17.11 -15.83
C SER A 145 18.54 -15.66 -15.88
N GLY A 146 19.82 -15.39 -15.51
CA GLY A 146 20.37 -14.01 -15.49
C GLY A 146 19.85 -13.09 -14.39
N GLN A 147 18.90 -13.54 -13.56
CA GLN A 147 18.32 -12.83 -12.43
C GLN A 147 18.65 -13.50 -11.09
N ALA A 148 19.87 -13.89 -10.95
CA ALA A 148 20.40 -14.86 -10.00
C ALA A 148 20.05 -14.67 -8.52
N SER A 149 19.70 -13.52 -8.03
CA SER A 149 19.62 -13.35 -6.57
C SER A 149 18.22 -13.08 -6.03
N ALA A 150 17.31 -12.54 -6.83
CA ALA A 150 16.03 -12.11 -6.33
C ALA A 150 14.98 -13.20 -6.19
N TYR A 151 14.95 -14.17 -7.13
CA TYR A 151 13.92 -15.21 -7.22
C TYR A 151 14.49 -16.63 -7.20
N ASP A 152 15.73 -16.79 -6.78
CA ASP A 152 16.45 -18.08 -6.79
C ASP A 152 15.68 -19.19 -6.03
N GLN A 153 15.07 -18.87 -4.90
CA GLN A 153 14.26 -19.85 -4.16
C GLN A 153 12.97 -20.27 -4.90
N ILE A 154 12.42 -19.43 -5.75
CA ILE A 154 11.26 -19.81 -6.60
C ILE A 154 11.71 -20.84 -7.63
N TYR A 155 12.81 -20.58 -8.31
CA TYR A 155 13.38 -21.51 -9.31
C TYR A 155 13.85 -22.80 -8.66
N LEU A 156 14.45 -22.73 -7.47
CA LEU A 156 14.82 -23.92 -6.71
C LEU A 156 13.58 -24.73 -6.30
N ALA A 157 12.51 -24.10 -5.83
CA ALA A 157 11.27 -24.79 -5.48
C ALA A 157 10.62 -25.46 -6.70
N LYS A 158 10.68 -24.81 -7.87
CA LYS A 158 10.23 -25.41 -9.13
C LYS A 158 11.10 -26.60 -9.53
N PHE A 159 12.42 -26.47 -9.45
CA PHE A 159 13.34 -27.58 -9.73
C PHE A 159 13.07 -28.77 -8.81
N ILE A 160 12.80 -28.53 -7.54
CA ILE A 160 12.43 -29.56 -6.57
C ILE A 160 11.13 -30.24 -6.98
N HIS A 161 10.11 -29.50 -7.42
CA HIS A 161 8.87 -30.04 -7.92
C HIS A 161 9.10 -30.95 -9.14
N ASP A 162 9.85 -30.46 -10.12
CA ASP A 162 10.16 -31.21 -11.36
C ASP A 162 10.98 -32.49 -11.10
N ASN A 163 11.71 -32.54 -9.96
CA ASN A 163 12.55 -33.67 -9.54
C ASN A 163 12.13 -34.25 -8.19
N TRP A 164 10.84 -34.17 -7.84
CA TRP A 164 10.33 -34.47 -6.50
C TRP A 164 10.81 -35.81 -5.94
N SER A 165 10.84 -36.87 -6.75
CA SER A 165 11.30 -38.21 -6.34
C SER A 165 12.71 -38.22 -5.74
N SER A 166 13.57 -37.29 -6.11
CA SER A 166 14.94 -37.16 -5.57
C SER A 166 15.00 -36.45 -4.23
N PHE A 167 13.94 -35.74 -3.82
CA PHE A 167 13.88 -34.93 -2.60
C PHE A 167 12.92 -35.49 -1.55
N GLU A 168 11.93 -36.27 -1.96
CA GLU A 168 10.88 -36.84 -1.11
C GLU A 168 11.48 -37.61 0.07
N GLY A 169 11.01 -37.27 1.29
CA GLY A 169 11.42 -37.91 2.54
C GLY A 169 12.84 -37.59 3.02
N LYS A 170 13.64 -36.78 2.29
CA LYS A 170 15.02 -36.45 2.69
C LYS A 170 15.14 -35.25 3.61
N PHE A 171 14.16 -34.36 3.59
CA PHE A 171 14.18 -33.13 4.37
C PHE A 171 12.84 -32.91 5.06
N ASP A 172 12.86 -32.78 6.38
CA ASP A 172 11.64 -32.51 7.18
C ASP A 172 11.08 -31.14 6.84
N GLY A 173 9.77 -31.08 6.59
CA GLY A 173 9.06 -29.85 6.28
C GLY A 173 9.18 -29.38 4.82
N LEU A 174 9.89 -30.11 3.96
CA LEU A 174 9.89 -29.86 2.53
C LEU A 174 8.53 -30.26 1.94
N ILE A 175 7.96 -29.39 1.12
CA ILE A 175 6.65 -29.57 0.50
C ILE A 175 6.82 -29.51 -1.01
N ASP A 176 6.17 -30.43 -1.72
CA ASP A 176 6.06 -30.38 -3.17
C ASP A 176 5.21 -29.18 -3.59
N LEU A 177 5.85 -28.14 -4.13
CA LEU A 177 5.18 -26.86 -4.43
C LEU A 177 4.98 -26.71 -5.94
N ASN A 178 3.77 -27.03 -6.39
CA ASN A 178 3.35 -26.86 -7.77
C ASN A 178 2.79 -25.44 -8.00
N TYR A 179 3.48 -24.68 -8.85
CA TYR A 179 3.08 -23.33 -9.24
C TYR A 179 2.08 -23.29 -10.41
N THR A 180 1.70 -24.44 -10.96
CA THR A 180 0.77 -24.51 -12.09
C THR A 180 -0.65 -24.14 -11.67
N PHE A 181 -1.22 -23.13 -12.31
CA PHE A 181 -2.61 -22.69 -12.10
C PHE A 181 -3.23 -22.32 -13.45
N LEU A 182 -4.35 -22.96 -13.82
CA LEU A 182 -5.01 -22.80 -15.13
C LEU A 182 -4.03 -23.00 -16.31
N SER A 183 -3.14 -23.97 -16.20
CA SER A 183 -2.05 -24.25 -17.13
C SER A 183 -0.97 -23.16 -17.22
N MET A 184 -1.00 -22.16 -16.34
CA MET A 184 0.00 -21.08 -16.26
C MET A 184 0.97 -21.34 -15.11
N ASP A 185 2.24 -21.06 -15.32
CA ASP A 185 3.28 -21.14 -14.29
C ASP A 185 3.34 -19.83 -13.50
N LEU A 186 2.79 -19.83 -12.29
CA LEU A 186 2.75 -18.65 -11.42
C LEU A 186 4.12 -18.22 -10.87
N SER A 187 5.14 -19.07 -11.00
CA SER A 187 6.53 -18.75 -10.64
C SER A 187 7.18 -17.79 -11.64
N ALA A 188 6.69 -17.79 -12.87
CA ALA A 188 7.26 -17.03 -13.97
C ALA A 188 7.10 -15.52 -13.78
N VAL A 189 8.12 -14.77 -14.21
CA VAL A 189 8.10 -13.31 -14.28
C VAL A 189 7.69 -12.90 -15.70
N PRO A 190 6.58 -12.18 -15.90
CA PRO A 190 6.05 -11.92 -17.24
C PRO A 190 7.06 -11.28 -18.19
N LYS A 191 7.90 -10.33 -17.72
CA LYS A 191 8.89 -9.67 -18.57
C LYS A 191 9.87 -10.63 -19.22
N ASP A 192 10.21 -11.74 -18.56
CA ASP A 192 11.21 -12.70 -19.04
C ASP A 192 10.62 -13.61 -20.15
N LEU A 193 9.31 -13.59 -20.31
CA LEU A 193 8.59 -14.35 -21.33
C LEU A 193 8.31 -13.57 -22.63
N PHE A 194 8.68 -12.28 -22.71
CA PHE A 194 8.39 -11.46 -23.90
C PHE A 194 9.00 -12.05 -25.20
N SER A 195 10.15 -12.67 -25.11
CA SER A 195 10.81 -13.32 -26.26
C SER A 195 10.02 -14.51 -26.83
N GLN A 196 9.14 -15.10 -26.01
CA GLN A 196 8.34 -16.28 -26.38
C GLN A 196 6.91 -15.88 -26.83
N PHE A 197 6.55 -14.63 -26.75
CA PHE A 197 5.25 -14.13 -27.17
C PHE A 197 5.25 -13.84 -28.68
N PRO A 198 4.19 -14.20 -29.43
CA PRO A 198 2.96 -14.90 -29.04
C PRO A 198 2.97 -16.41 -29.23
N SER A 199 4.11 -17.01 -29.60
CA SER A 199 4.22 -18.42 -30.03
C SER A 199 4.00 -19.45 -28.91
N GLY A 200 4.11 -19.05 -27.64
CA GLY A 200 4.06 -19.93 -26.47
C GLY A 200 2.67 -20.47 -26.09
N GLY A 201 1.61 -20.11 -26.83
CA GLY A 201 0.25 -20.55 -26.55
C GLY A 201 -0.38 -19.97 -25.28
N TRP A 202 -1.52 -20.56 -24.84
CA TRP A 202 -2.30 -20.06 -23.70
C TRP A 202 -1.51 -19.84 -22.41
N PRO A 203 -0.62 -20.73 -21.97
CA PRO A 203 0.13 -20.53 -20.73
C PRO A 203 0.91 -19.21 -20.70
N PHE A 204 1.57 -18.87 -21.81
CA PHE A 204 2.35 -17.64 -21.95
C PHE A 204 1.47 -16.41 -22.12
N ILE A 205 0.45 -16.49 -23.00
CA ILE A 205 -0.51 -15.39 -23.21
C ILE A 205 -1.23 -15.06 -21.91
N GLY A 206 -1.66 -16.06 -21.15
CA GLY A 206 -2.33 -15.89 -19.86
C GLY A 206 -1.47 -15.12 -18.86
N ILE A 207 -0.20 -15.50 -18.70
CA ILE A 207 0.75 -14.82 -17.83
C ILE A 207 0.96 -13.36 -18.27
N MET A 208 1.10 -13.10 -19.57
CA MET A 208 1.25 -11.76 -20.13
C MET A 208 0.02 -10.87 -19.90
N LEU A 209 -1.17 -11.46 -19.90
CA LEU A 209 -2.44 -10.72 -19.68
C LEU A 209 -2.72 -10.47 -18.20
N MET A 210 -2.18 -11.24 -17.26
CA MET A 210 -2.45 -11.09 -15.82
C MET A 210 -2.22 -9.67 -15.28
N PRO A 211 -1.08 -8.99 -15.57
CA PRO A 211 -0.88 -7.60 -15.13
C PRO A 211 -1.93 -6.65 -15.66
N LEU A 212 -2.36 -6.83 -16.92
CA LEU A 212 -3.39 -6.00 -17.55
C LEU A 212 -4.77 -6.25 -16.94
N ILE A 213 -5.13 -7.51 -16.70
CA ILE A 213 -6.39 -7.89 -16.05
C ILE A 213 -6.43 -7.32 -14.62
N SER A 214 -5.34 -7.44 -13.87
CA SER A 214 -5.26 -6.90 -12.51
C SER A 214 -5.43 -5.38 -12.49
N ALA A 215 -4.78 -4.67 -13.40
CA ALA A 215 -4.91 -3.23 -13.53
C ALA A 215 -6.30 -2.80 -14.00
N ALA A 216 -6.90 -3.53 -14.94
CA ALA A 216 -8.27 -3.26 -15.39
C ALA A 216 -9.29 -3.40 -14.26
N LEU A 217 -9.17 -4.44 -13.43
CA LEU A 217 -10.01 -4.63 -12.24
C LEU A 217 -9.78 -3.55 -11.20
N GLN A 218 -8.54 -3.13 -10.95
CA GLN A 218 -8.24 -2.02 -10.05
C GLN A 218 -8.76 -0.69 -10.58
N PHE A 219 -8.68 -0.45 -11.87
CA PHE A 219 -9.27 0.72 -12.51
C PHE A 219 -10.80 0.73 -12.36
N LEU A 220 -11.44 -0.42 -12.57
CA LEU A 220 -12.89 -0.58 -12.34
C LEU A 220 -13.24 -0.31 -10.88
N MET A 221 -12.48 -0.88 -9.95
CA MET A 221 -12.65 -0.64 -8.51
C MET A 221 -12.51 0.85 -8.16
N THR A 222 -11.49 1.53 -8.71
CA THR A 222 -11.30 2.97 -8.54
C THR A 222 -12.49 3.76 -9.03
N ARG A 223 -13.03 3.44 -10.21
CA ARG A 223 -14.24 4.06 -10.77
C ARG A 223 -15.45 3.86 -9.86
N ILE A 224 -15.70 2.63 -9.42
CA ILE A 224 -16.79 2.32 -8.50
C ILE A 224 -16.62 3.12 -7.20
N SER A 225 -15.45 3.09 -6.59
CA SER A 225 -15.16 3.79 -5.35
C SER A 225 -15.31 5.31 -5.46
N MET A 226 -14.86 5.92 -6.54
CA MET A 226 -15.05 7.36 -6.79
C MET A 226 -16.53 7.73 -6.88
N LYS A 227 -17.34 6.94 -7.61
CA LYS A 227 -18.77 7.16 -7.76
C LYS A 227 -19.49 7.00 -6.42
N THR A 228 -19.18 5.95 -5.67
CA THR A 228 -19.85 5.62 -4.41
C THR A 228 -19.47 6.54 -3.26
N ASN A 229 -18.24 7.07 -3.25
CA ASN A 229 -17.76 7.97 -2.19
C ASN A 229 -18.03 9.46 -2.48
N GLY A 230 -18.77 9.81 -3.52
CA GLY A 230 -19.08 11.20 -3.88
C GLY A 230 -17.86 12.02 -4.34
N ASN A 231 -16.76 11.34 -4.71
CA ASN A 231 -15.51 11.98 -5.12
C ASN A 231 -15.42 12.28 -6.62
N SER A 232 -16.54 12.21 -7.35
CA SER A 232 -16.59 12.47 -8.80
C SER A 232 -16.08 13.86 -9.20
N ASN A 233 -16.22 14.84 -8.29
CA ASN A 233 -15.83 16.24 -8.50
C ASN A 233 -14.44 16.61 -7.91
N MET A 234 -13.58 15.64 -7.70
CA MET A 234 -12.20 15.92 -7.25
C MET A 234 -11.42 16.73 -8.28
N ASN A 235 -10.45 17.53 -7.80
CA ASN A 235 -9.52 18.27 -8.66
C ASN A 235 -8.71 17.31 -9.55
N GLY A 236 -8.28 17.78 -10.73
CA GLY A 236 -7.57 16.97 -11.72
C GLY A 236 -6.34 16.26 -11.17
N SER A 237 -5.55 16.92 -10.33
CA SER A 237 -4.37 16.33 -9.68
C SER A 237 -4.71 15.15 -8.76
N SER A 238 -5.77 15.26 -7.99
CA SER A 238 -6.23 14.17 -7.10
C SER A 238 -6.78 12.98 -7.89
N LYS A 239 -7.47 13.24 -9.02
CA LYS A 239 -7.91 12.20 -9.95
C LYS A 239 -6.72 11.48 -10.59
N ALA A 240 -5.72 12.25 -11.06
CA ALA A 240 -4.51 11.70 -11.67
C ALA A 240 -3.77 10.76 -10.69
N MET A 241 -3.67 11.13 -9.42
CA MET A 241 -3.05 10.30 -8.38
C MET A 241 -3.78 8.96 -8.20
N LEU A 242 -5.12 8.95 -8.24
CA LEU A 242 -5.92 7.72 -8.12
C LEU A 242 -5.75 6.78 -9.32
N TYR A 243 -5.59 7.33 -10.52
CA TYR A 243 -5.37 6.53 -11.72
C TYR A 243 -3.91 6.08 -11.92
N MET A 244 -2.96 6.74 -11.26
CA MET A 244 -1.56 6.33 -11.27
C MET A 244 -1.36 4.96 -10.61
N MET A 245 -2.16 4.63 -9.59
CA MET A 245 -2.05 3.36 -8.85
C MET A 245 -2.27 2.11 -9.74
N PRO A 246 -3.33 2.01 -10.56
CA PRO A 246 -3.48 0.92 -11.52
C PRO A 246 -2.34 0.84 -12.55
N LEU A 247 -1.82 1.98 -13.01
CA LEU A 247 -0.68 2.00 -13.95
C LEU A 247 0.59 1.44 -13.29
N MET A 248 0.85 1.79 -12.02
CA MET A 248 1.96 1.23 -11.27
C MET A 248 1.82 -0.29 -11.11
N THR A 249 0.59 -0.80 -10.96
CA THR A 249 0.34 -2.24 -10.88
C THR A 249 0.67 -2.97 -12.17
N VAL A 250 0.44 -2.36 -13.35
CA VAL A 250 0.89 -2.93 -14.64
C VAL A 250 2.40 -3.10 -14.62
N TRP A 251 3.12 -2.03 -14.31
CA TRP A 251 4.58 -2.05 -14.28
C TRP A 251 5.12 -3.09 -13.29
N MET A 252 4.60 -3.09 -12.06
CA MET A 252 4.98 -4.07 -11.04
C MET A 252 4.62 -5.50 -11.47
N GLY A 253 3.47 -5.70 -12.09
CA GLY A 253 3.00 -7.00 -12.52
C GLY A 253 3.88 -7.64 -13.60
N TYR A 254 4.58 -6.84 -14.41
CA TYR A 254 5.54 -7.36 -15.40
C TYR A 254 6.90 -7.72 -14.81
N ILE A 255 7.30 -7.12 -13.70
CA ILE A 255 8.62 -7.34 -13.08
C ILE A 255 8.60 -8.29 -11.88
N LEU A 256 7.41 -8.65 -11.40
CA LEU A 256 7.21 -9.54 -10.26
C LEU A 256 6.63 -10.87 -10.72
N PRO A 257 6.77 -11.97 -9.91
CA PRO A 257 6.18 -13.27 -10.23
C PRO A 257 4.67 -13.19 -10.44
N ALA A 258 4.15 -13.96 -11.41
CA ALA A 258 2.74 -13.98 -11.80
C ALA A 258 1.79 -14.36 -10.64
N ALA A 259 2.28 -15.06 -9.63
CA ALA A 259 1.55 -15.34 -8.38
C ALA A 259 1.02 -14.07 -7.69
N LEU A 260 1.76 -12.95 -7.74
CA LEU A 260 1.28 -11.67 -7.18
C LEU A 260 0.14 -11.08 -7.99
N CYS A 261 0.12 -11.30 -9.30
CA CYS A 261 -1.00 -10.87 -10.14
C CYS A 261 -2.29 -11.61 -9.77
N VAL A 262 -2.22 -12.91 -9.43
CA VAL A 262 -3.38 -13.68 -8.92
C VAL A 262 -3.93 -13.03 -7.64
N TYR A 263 -3.06 -12.69 -6.70
CA TYR A 263 -3.46 -11.97 -5.49
C TYR A 263 -4.11 -10.62 -5.83
N TRP A 264 -3.53 -9.81 -6.71
CA TRP A 264 -4.09 -8.50 -7.09
C TRP A 264 -5.45 -8.62 -7.78
N ILE A 265 -5.61 -9.61 -8.68
CA ILE A 265 -6.88 -9.91 -9.34
C ILE A 265 -7.95 -10.28 -8.31
N ALA A 266 -7.64 -11.25 -7.43
CA ALA A 266 -8.54 -11.69 -6.36
C ALA A 266 -8.90 -10.53 -5.42
N ASN A 267 -7.90 -9.75 -4.98
CA ASN A 267 -8.09 -8.60 -4.11
C ASN A 267 -8.98 -7.52 -4.75
N ALA A 268 -8.78 -7.21 -6.02
CA ALA A 268 -9.59 -6.24 -6.74
C ALA A 268 -11.03 -6.74 -6.96
N ALA A 269 -11.20 -8.00 -7.35
CA ALA A 269 -12.52 -8.62 -7.54
C ALA A 269 -13.33 -8.62 -6.23
N PHE A 270 -12.75 -9.10 -5.13
CA PHE A 270 -13.41 -9.06 -3.82
C PHE A 270 -13.69 -7.62 -3.36
N SER A 271 -12.80 -6.66 -3.67
CA SER A 271 -13.03 -5.24 -3.36
C SER A 271 -14.21 -4.67 -4.13
N CYS A 272 -14.38 -5.02 -5.40
CA CYS A 272 -15.53 -4.59 -6.19
C CYS A 272 -16.86 -5.08 -5.59
N ILE A 273 -16.92 -6.35 -5.18
CA ILE A 273 -18.10 -6.92 -4.52
C ILE A 273 -18.35 -6.23 -3.18
N GLN A 274 -17.34 -6.14 -2.37
CA GLN A 274 -17.40 -5.53 -1.04
C GLN A 274 -17.84 -4.06 -1.12
N GLU A 275 -17.30 -3.28 -2.05
CA GLU A 275 -17.63 -1.87 -2.23
C GLU A 275 -19.13 -1.68 -2.54
N GLN A 276 -19.68 -2.53 -3.40
CA GLN A 276 -21.11 -2.48 -3.75
C GLN A 276 -22.01 -2.85 -2.56
N VAL A 277 -21.65 -3.91 -1.82
CA VAL A 277 -22.41 -4.35 -0.64
C VAL A 277 -22.37 -3.27 0.45
N LEU A 278 -21.17 -2.75 0.76
CA LEU A 278 -21.00 -1.73 1.79
C LEU A 278 -21.68 -0.40 1.42
N ASN A 279 -21.65 -0.04 0.14
CA ASN A 279 -22.32 1.18 -0.31
C ASN A 279 -23.84 1.08 -0.12
N LYS A 280 -24.46 -0.04 -0.52
CA LYS A 280 -25.91 -0.27 -0.30
C LYS A 280 -26.28 -0.24 1.19
N HIS A 281 -25.42 -0.77 2.06
CA HIS A 281 -25.65 -0.77 3.50
C HIS A 281 -25.53 0.64 4.09
N PHE A 282 -24.43 1.32 3.81
CA PHE A 282 -24.15 2.62 4.44
C PHE A 282 -24.95 3.78 3.85
N SER A 283 -25.39 3.73 2.58
CA SER A 283 -26.28 4.76 2.06
C SER A 283 -27.56 4.82 2.90
N LYS A 284 -28.18 3.66 3.19
CA LYS A 284 -29.37 3.57 4.04
C LYS A 284 -29.12 4.07 5.47
N VAL A 285 -27.96 3.76 6.04
CA VAL A 285 -27.60 4.17 7.42
C VAL A 285 -27.31 5.67 7.49
N LEU A 286 -26.69 6.24 6.46
CA LEU A 286 -26.34 7.67 6.42
C LEU A 286 -27.49 8.57 5.97
N ASP A 287 -28.50 8.02 5.27
CA ASP A 287 -29.73 8.73 4.89
C ASP A 287 -30.71 8.84 6.06
N ARG A 288 -30.48 8.05 7.12
CA ARG A 288 -31.20 8.19 8.37
C ARG A 288 -30.85 9.54 9.00
N GLU A 289 -31.86 10.29 9.44
CA GLU A 289 -31.64 11.53 10.18
C GLU A 289 -30.75 11.32 11.40
N GLU A 290 -29.84 12.27 11.59
CA GLU A 290 -28.94 12.25 12.75
C GLU A 290 -29.79 12.33 14.04
N THR A 291 -29.59 11.38 14.93
CA THR A 291 -30.29 11.35 16.22
C THR A 291 -29.88 12.57 17.06
N ASP A 292 -30.79 13.17 17.81
CA ASP A 292 -30.47 14.33 18.66
C ASP A 292 -29.28 14.10 19.59
N LYS A 293 -29.13 12.88 20.08
CA LYS A 293 -27.97 12.46 20.88
C LYS A 293 -26.64 12.50 20.10
N GLU A 294 -26.65 12.16 18.81
CA GLU A 294 -25.47 12.24 17.95
C GLU A 294 -25.12 13.69 17.63
N ARG A 295 -26.14 14.53 17.38
CA ARG A 295 -26.01 15.97 17.18
C ARG A 295 -25.40 16.63 18.42
N GLN A 296 -25.94 16.41 19.61
CA GLN A 296 -25.42 16.96 20.87
C GLN A 296 -23.98 16.52 21.12
N LYS A 297 -23.64 15.26 20.86
CA LYS A 297 -22.28 14.75 21.01
C LYS A 297 -21.29 15.40 20.02
N ARG A 298 -21.74 15.69 18.82
CA ARG A 298 -20.95 16.39 17.80
C ARG A 298 -20.71 17.84 18.20
N GLU A 299 -21.76 18.56 18.60
CA GLU A 299 -21.69 19.94 19.07
C GLU A 299 -20.80 20.07 20.30
N ALA A 300 -20.91 19.16 21.27
CA ALA A 300 -20.06 19.16 22.45
C ALA A 300 -18.58 18.92 22.12
N ARG A 301 -18.28 18.07 21.14
CA ARG A 301 -16.90 17.87 20.67
C ARG A 301 -16.35 19.11 19.97
N TYR A 302 -17.18 19.75 19.14
CA TYR A 302 -16.80 20.97 18.45
C TYR A 302 -16.55 22.11 19.45
N ALA A 303 -17.42 22.30 20.43
CA ALA A 303 -17.25 23.30 21.50
C ALA A 303 -15.96 23.08 22.31
N LYS A 304 -15.64 21.81 22.68
CA LYS A 304 -14.39 21.50 23.36
C LYS A 304 -13.15 21.84 22.51
N MET A 305 -13.22 21.62 21.21
CA MET A 305 -12.11 21.90 20.30
C MET A 305 -11.93 23.41 20.09
N GLN A 306 -13.01 24.18 20.01
CA GLN A 306 -12.98 25.63 19.97
C GLN A 306 -12.37 26.22 21.27
N ALA A 307 -12.82 25.75 22.43
CA ALA A 307 -12.25 26.14 23.71
C ALA A 307 -10.77 25.84 23.85
N ALA A 308 -10.33 24.66 23.38
CA ALA A 308 -8.92 24.30 23.37
C ALA A 308 -8.10 25.21 22.43
N ARG A 309 -8.64 25.59 21.26
CA ARG A 309 -8.00 26.50 20.30
C ARG A 309 -7.91 27.95 20.88
N GLU A 310 -8.97 28.43 21.51
CA GLU A 310 -8.96 29.73 22.18
C GLU A 310 -7.93 29.77 23.32
N ASN A 311 -7.89 28.73 24.16
CA ASN A 311 -6.90 28.65 25.24
C ASN A 311 -5.48 28.63 24.68
N TYR A 312 -5.23 27.90 23.62
CA TYR A 312 -3.92 27.88 22.93
C TYR A 312 -3.54 29.28 22.39
N ASN A 313 -4.49 29.97 21.73
CA ASN A 313 -4.24 31.31 21.22
C ASN A 313 -3.99 32.31 22.35
N ARG A 314 -4.75 32.24 23.46
CA ARG A 314 -4.49 33.06 24.66
C ARG A 314 -3.10 32.80 25.25
N GLN A 315 -2.66 31.57 25.30
CA GLN A 315 -1.31 31.25 25.76
C GLN A 315 -0.23 31.84 24.83
N LEU A 316 -0.43 31.77 23.51
CA LEU A 316 0.46 32.40 22.55
C LEU A 316 0.51 33.94 22.71
N GLU A 317 -0.63 34.57 22.91
CA GLU A 317 -0.72 36.01 23.16
C GLU A 317 -0.02 36.40 24.47
N GLN A 318 -0.21 35.65 25.54
CA GLN A 318 0.48 35.85 26.82
C GLN A 318 2.00 35.66 26.69
N GLN A 319 2.44 34.66 25.96
CA GLN A 319 3.89 34.46 25.67
C GLN A 319 4.47 35.57 24.79
N ALA A 320 3.67 36.11 23.86
CA ALA A 320 4.09 37.25 23.03
C ALA A 320 4.22 38.53 23.84
N GLN A 321 3.31 38.77 24.79
CA GLN A 321 3.36 39.93 25.70
C GLN A 321 4.51 39.83 26.70
N SER A 322 4.81 38.63 27.21
CA SER A 322 5.92 38.42 28.16
C SER A 322 7.31 38.55 27.51
N LYS A 323 7.42 38.45 26.20
CA LYS A 323 8.68 38.55 25.41
C LYS A 323 8.87 39.90 24.72
N GLY A 324 8.24 41.00 25.21
CA GLY A 324 8.47 42.36 24.73
C GLY A 324 8.20 42.56 23.24
N GLY A 325 6.94 42.64 22.86
CA GLY A 325 6.47 43.49 21.75
C GLY A 325 6.75 43.11 20.29
N LYS A 326 7.28 41.96 19.98
CA LYS A 326 7.31 41.46 18.57
C LYS A 326 6.24 40.40 18.39
N LYS A 327 5.16 40.73 17.64
CA LYS A 327 4.20 39.74 17.15
C LYS A 327 4.96 38.56 16.53
N PRO A 328 4.76 37.31 16.99
CA PRO A 328 5.34 36.16 16.27
C PRO A 328 4.67 36.11 14.91
N GLN A 329 5.41 36.39 13.85
CA GLN A 329 5.04 35.88 12.53
C GLN A 329 4.90 34.35 12.66
N PRO A 330 3.90 33.71 12.07
CA PRO A 330 3.83 32.27 12.00
C PRO A 330 5.12 31.78 11.35
N GLN A 331 6.06 31.29 12.16
CA GLN A 331 7.27 30.68 11.61
C GLN A 331 6.82 29.48 10.78
N PRO A 332 7.19 29.43 9.50
CA PRO A 332 7.07 28.19 8.75
C PRO A 332 7.79 27.13 9.58
N LYS A 333 7.11 26.01 9.89
CA LYS A 333 7.72 24.89 10.59
C LYS A 333 9.09 24.66 9.97
N LYS A 334 10.16 24.97 10.71
CA LYS A 334 11.51 24.60 10.30
C LYS A 334 11.43 23.09 10.08
N LYS A 335 11.45 22.67 8.82
CA LYS A 335 11.89 21.32 8.49
C LYS A 335 13.18 21.17 9.29
N LYS A 336 13.24 20.18 10.19
CA LYS A 336 14.50 19.72 10.72
C LYS A 336 15.28 19.22 9.51
N THR A 337 16.00 20.12 8.88
CA THR A 337 17.12 19.77 8.03
C THR A 337 18.10 19.19 9.02
N GLY A 338 18.22 17.86 9.00
CA GLY A 338 19.29 17.19 9.71
C GLY A 338 20.56 17.94 9.31
N GLU A 339 21.35 18.36 10.29
CA GLU A 339 22.67 18.89 10.04
C GLU A 339 23.39 17.84 9.20
N SER A 340 23.67 18.18 7.95
CA SER A 340 24.50 17.35 7.10
C SER A 340 25.90 17.40 7.71
N THR A 341 26.26 16.33 8.41
CA THR A 341 27.60 16.13 8.97
C THR A 341 28.67 15.83 7.91
N THR A 342 28.28 15.80 6.64
CA THR A 342 29.18 15.58 5.50
C THR A 342 29.46 16.88 4.76
N GLU A 343 30.70 17.11 4.39
CA GLU A 343 31.12 18.22 3.50
C GLU A 343 30.52 18.12 2.08
N ALA A 344 29.73 17.09 1.80
CA ALA A 344 28.97 16.90 0.58
C ALA A 344 27.88 17.97 0.42
N GLY A 345 28.23 19.09 -0.13
CA GLY A 345 27.37 20.27 -0.33
C GLY A 345 28.15 21.56 -0.45
N LYS A 346 29.43 21.52 -0.13
CA LYS A 346 30.37 22.60 -0.38
C LYS A 346 30.99 22.41 -1.75
N VAL A 347 30.88 23.40 -2.62
CA VAL A 347 31.55 23.43 -3.94
C VAL A 347 32.70 24.38 -3.84
N GLY A 348 33.93 23.88 -3.66
CA GLY A 348 35.13 24.65 -3.44
C GLY A 348 35.06 25.48 -2.15
N ASN A 349 35.65 26.68 -2.13
CA ASN A 349 35.62 27.61 -0.99
C ASN A 349 34.28 28.36 -0.83
N ARG A 350 33.20 27.93 -1.50
CA ARG A 350 31.88 28.60 -1.41
C ARG A 350 31.14 28.12 -0.15
N PRO A 351 30.83 29.01 0.81
CA PRO A 351 30.16 28.60 2.06
C PRO A 351 28.67 28.25 1.88
N TYR A 352 28.09 28.37 0.69
CA TYR A 352 26.66 28.16 0.45
C TYR A 352 26.42 27.30 -0.79
N ALA A 353 25.74 26.17 -0.57
CA ALA A 353 25.20 25.35 -1.65
C ALA A 353 23.74 25.77 -1.96
N ARG A 354 23.41 25.72 -3.24
CA ARG A 354 22.08 25.92 -3.88
C ARG A 354 21.02 26.74 -3.11
N GLY A 355 20.59 27.86 -3.71
CA GLY A 355 19.36 28.56 -3.37
C GLY A 355 19.52 29.89 -2.65
N ARG A 356 20.72 30.40 -2.48
CA ARG A 356 20.95 31.77 -2.02
C ARG A 356 21.45 32.65 -3.16
N ALA A 357 20.95 33.87 -3.25
CA ALA A 357 21.39 34.85 -4.19
C ALA A 357 22.90 35.11 -4.01
N TYR A 358 23.62 35.18 -5.13
CA TYR A 358 25.01 35.59 -5.17
C TYR A 358 25.17 36.97 -4.53
N ARG A 359 26.11 37.10 -3.58
CA ARG A 359 26.59 38.38 -3.03
C ARG A 359 28.10 38.42 -3.16
N GLU A 360 28.63 39.44 -3.78
CA GLU A 360 30.06 39.62 -4.03
C GLU A 360 30.89 39.63 -2.73
N GLU A 361 30.32 40.16 -1.66
CA GLU A 361 30.96 40.32 -0.35
C GLU A 361 31.41 38.98 0.34
N HIS A 362 31.08 37.84 -0.24
CA HIS A 362 31.42 36.52 0.33
C HIS A 362 32.59 35.82 -0.38
N TYR A 363 33.26 36.51 -1.33
CA TYR A 363 34.33 35.91 -2.14
C TYR A 363 35.68 36.58 -1.96
N ASP A 364 35.77 37.65 -1.17
CA ASP A 364 36.98 38.43 -0.94
C ASP A 364 37.71 38.13 0.38
N GLU A 365 37.43 36.95 1.01
CA GLU A 365 38.19 36.43 2.14
C GLU A 365 38.84 35.07 1.85
#